data_2bcdb023879af0f596d7c548b852b5b1
#
_entry.id   2bcdb023879af0f596d7c548b852b5b1
#
_cell.length_a   1.000
_cell.length_b   1.000
_cell.length_c   1.000
_cell.angle_alpha   90.00
_cell.angle_beta   90.00
_cell.angle_gamma   90.00
#
_symmetry.space_group_name_H-M   'P 1'
#
loop_
_entity.id
_entity.type
_entity.pdbx_description
1 polymer ?
#
loop_
_entity_poly.entity_id
_entity_poly.type
_entity_poly.pdbx_seq_one_letter_code
_entity_poly.pdbx_strand_id
1 'polypeptide(L)'
;MTFVSLSQASFAQTPNTNQTSTAQPKLVSLPCKLTESTVQGPEYKSGVPLKQGQDFAKGLPGQQLELSGRVLSMGCKPLQGAVLDIWQTNSTGDYDYKGFNLRGKIVTDKDGKYVLDTIYPVRLLMDENFTRPSHIHVMVGVPGQRIVTTQVYFEDLRDFAVKDSLITIPVTDANGTKKANFDFVVEDYRGFDASKGLSNNPTIGALGHNSSK
;
A
#
# COMPACT_ATOMS: atom_id res chain seq x y z
N MET A 1 22.34 85.30 38.83
CA MET A 1 22.21 84.19 37.83
C MET A 1 22.01 82.88 38.62
N THR A 2 20.76 82.44 38.74
CA THR A 2 20.38 81.34 39.58
C THR A 2 20.14 80.11 38.71
N PHE A 3 20.94 79.07 38.85
CA PHE A 3 20.78 77.79 38.13
C PHE A 3 19.79 76.91 38.90
N VAL A 4 18.70 76.56 38.22
CA VAL A 4 17.74 75.61 38.69
C VAL A 4 18.14 74.21 38.13
N SER A 5 18.45 73.31 39.06
CA SER A 5 18.77 71.93 38.76
C SER A 5 17.47 71.12 38.63
N LEU A 6 17.22 70.55 37.46
CA LEU A 6 16.14 69.57 37.24
C LEU A 6 16.64 68.17 37.56
N SER A 7 16.10 67.53 38.58
CA SER A 7 16.30 66.13 38.88
C SER A 7 15.40 65.26 37.98
N GLN A 8 16.02 64.37 37.21
CA GLN A 8 15.32 63.35 36.44
C GLN A 8 14.95 62.15 37.30
N ALA A 9 13.68 61.85 37.38
CA ALA A 9 13.20 60.68 38.03
C ALA A 9 13.29 59.47 37.05
N SER A 10 14.09 58.45 37.40
CA SER A 10 14.18 57.20 36.68
C SER A 10 13.00 56.29 37.00
N PHE A 11 12.16 56.02 36.04
CA PHE A 11 11.15 54.98 36.13
C PHE A 11 11.77 53.62 35.88
N ALA A 12 11.79 52.77 36.91
CA ALA A 12 12.16 51.36 36.77
C ALA A 12 11.03 50.61 36.06
N GLN A 13 11.32 50.07 34.88
CA GLN A 13 10.43 49.15 34.16
C GLN A 13 10.59 47.76 34.74
N THR A 14 9.52 47.21 35.30
CA THR A 14 9.43 45.79 35.66
C THR A 14 9.33 44.93 34.41
N PRO A 15 10.12 43.84 34.27
CA PRO A 15 10.00 42.95 33.14
C PRO A 15 8.69 42.16 33.23
N ASN A 16 7.83 42.37 32.23
CA ASN A 16 6.61 41.59 32.05
C ASN A 16 6.95 40.22 31.44
N THR A 17 7.10 39.18 32.27
CA THR A 17 7.34 37.80 31.85
C THR A 17 6.04 37.07 31.59
N ASN A 18 5.30 37.44 30.56
CA ASN A 18 4.28 36.58 29.97
C ASN A 18 4.80 36.05 28.64
N GLN A 19 5.75 35.11 28.70
CA GLN A 19 6.04 34.27 27.55
C GLN A 19 4.95 33.20 27.46
N THR A 20 3.93 33.49 26.67
CA THR A 20 2.99 32.49 26.20
C THR A 20 3.78 31.54 25.28
N SER A 21 4.14 30.37 25.78
CA SER A 21 4.72 29.30 25.00
C SER A 21 3.68 28.89 23.93
N THR A 22 3.82 29.41 22.73
CA THR A 22 3.10 28.90 21.55
C THR A 22 3.71 27.57 21.23
N ALA A 23 3.12 26.49 21.77
CA ALA A 23 3.41 25.14 21.32
C ALA A 23 3.15 25.10 19.82
N GLN A 24 4.22 24.93 19.03
CA GLN A 24 4.08 24.72 17.60
C GLN A 24 3.18 23.50 17.37
N PRO A 25 2.20 23.59 16.44
CA PRO A 25 1.39 22.44 16.13
C PRO A 25 2.31 21.32 15.64
N LYS A 26 2.27 20.20 16.38
CA LYS A 26 2.98 18.98 15.98
C LYS A 26 2.51 18.64 14.56
N LEU A 27 3.42 18.64 13.60
CA LEU A 27 3.11 18.19 12.24
C LEU A 27 2.51 16.78 12.35
N VAL A 28 1.21 16.68 12.14
CA VAL A 28 0.55 15.38 11.99
C VAL A 28 1.02 14.88 10.64
N SER A 29 1.83 13.82 10.62
CA SER A 29 2.18 13.15 9.38
C SER A 29 0.87 12.75 8.71
N LEU A 30 0.70 13.18 7.45
CA LEU A 30 -0.46 12.76 6.66
C LEU A 30 -0.51 11.23 6.67
N PRO A 31 -1.67 10.62 6.92
CA PRO A 31 -1.78 9.17 6.89
C PRO A 31 -1.42 8.65 5.48
N CYS A 32 -0.84 7.47 5.40
CA CYS A 32 -0.58 6.82 4.13
C CYS A 32 -1.91 6.59 3.39
N LYS A 33 -1.92 6.88 2.09
CA LYS A 33 -3.11 6.66 1.25
C LYS A 33 -3.38 5.16 1.16
N LEU A 34 -4.61 4.73 1.46
CA LEU A 34 -5.05 3.35 1.27
C LEU A 34 -4.81 2.89 -0.17
N THR A 35 -4.38 1.65 -0.31
CA THR A 35 -4.31 0.98 -1.60
C THR A 35 -5.70 0.90 -2.21
N GLU A 36 -5.85 1.31 -3.46
CA GLU A 36 -7.12 1.30 -4.17
C GLU A 36 -7.57 -0.14 -4.43
N SER A 37 -8.84 -0.42 -4.14
CA SER A 37 -9.43 -1.72 -4.42
C SER A 37 -9.90 -1.80 -5.86
N THR A 38 -9.73 -2.98 -6.47
CA THR A 38 -10.26 -3.31 -7.79
C THR A 38 -11.03 -4.62 -7.73
N VAL A 39 -11.53 -5.07 -8.89
CA VAL A 39 -12.25 -6.34 -8.97
C VAL A 39 -11.30 -7.53 -8.79
N GLN A 40 -11.78 -8.57 -8.10
CA GLN A 40 -11.06 -9.84 -7.95
C GLN A 40 -10.86 -10.54 -9.30
N GLY A 41 -11.83 -10.43 -10.18
CA GLY A 41 -11.87 -11.19 -11.43
C GLY A 41 -12.29 -12.65 -11.23
N PRO A 42 -12.60 -13.35 -12.33
CA PRO A 42 -13.07 -14.73 -12.27
C PRO A 42 -11.96 -15.76 -12.02
N GLU A 43 -10.69 -15.34 -12.11
CA GLU A 43 -9.52 -16.22 -12.06
C GLU A 43 -9.06 -16.59 -10.66
N TYR A 44 -9.72 -16.06 -9.63
CA TYR A 44 -9.39 -16.37 -8.25
C TYR A 44 -9.69 -17.84 -7.92
N LYS A 45 -8.78 -18.46 -7.16
CA LYS A 45 -8.93 -19.82 -6.66
C LYS A 45 -8.61 -19.83 -5.16
N SER A 46 -9.58 -20.27 -4.36
CA SER A 46 -9.39 -20.41 -2.91
C SER A 46 -8.51 -21.60 -2.55
N GLY A 47 -8.10 -21.68 -1.29
CA GLY A 47 -7.32 -22.84 -0.79
C GLY A 47 -5.88 -22.89 -1.25
N VAL A 48 -5.34 -21.78 -1.77
CA VAL A 48 -3.94 -21.73 -2.19
C VAL A 48 -2.98 -21.90 -1.03
N PRO A 49 -1.83 -22.57 -1.23
CA PRO A 49 -0.85 -22.81 -0.18
C PRO A 49 -0.10 -21.56 0.24
N LEU A 50 0.40 -21.58 1.47
CA LEU A 50 1.46 -20.67 1.89
C LEU A 50 2.76 -21.05 1.18
N LYS A 51 3.43 -20.06 0.59
CA LYS A 51 4.69 -20.22 -0.13
C LYS A 51 5.76 -19.29 0.44
N GLN A 52 7.01 -19.64 0.24
CA GLN A 52 8.10 -18.67 0.32
C GLN A 52 8.09 -17.83 -0.96
N GLY A 53 8.36 -16.51 -0.85
CA GLY A 53 8.33 -15.63 -2.01
C GLY A 53 9.25 -16.07 -3.15
N GLN A 54 10.44 -16.58 -2.82
CA GLN A 54 11.42 -17.08 -3.78
C GLN A 54 11.02 -18.39 -4.47
N ASP A 55 10.04 -19.09 -3.97
CA ASP A 55 9.57 -20.36 -4.57
C ASP A 55 8.31 -20.17 -5.43
N PHE A 56 7.86 -18.92 -5.60
CA PHE A 56 6.55 -18.67 -6.21
C PHE A 56 6.49 -19.12 -7.68
N ALA A 57 7.55 -18.87 -8.45
CA ALA A 57 7.67 -19.28 -9.86
C ALA A 57 8.83 -20.24 -10.12
N LYS A 58 9.32 -20.94 -9.08
CA LYS A 58 10.49 -21.82 -9.19
C LYS A 58 10.32 -22.88 -10.28
N GLY A 59 11.27 -22.89 -11.22
CA GLY A 59 11.29 -23.86 -12.34
C GLY A 59 10.28 -23.55 -13.45
N LEU A 60 9.54 -22.47 -13.38
CA LEU A 60 8.64 -22.05 -14.46
C LEU A 60 9.38 -21.21 -15.50
N PRO A 61 9.08 -21.40 -16.80
CA PRO A 61 9.65 -20.59 -17.86
C PRO A 61 9.06 -19.18 -17.85
N GLY A 62 9.86 -18.18 -18.25
CA GLY A 62 9.42 -16.81 -18.43
C GLY A 62 10.47 -15.79 -18.00
N GLN A 63 10.19 -14.51 -18.28
CA GLN A 63 11.01 -13.40 -17.86
C GLN A 63 10.93 -13.27 -16.33
N GLN A 64 12.05 -13.34 -15.63
CA GLN A 64 12.07 -13.23 -14.18
C GLN A 64 11.62 -11.83 -13.72
N LEU A 65 10.83 -11.79 -12.66
CA LEU A 65 10.37 -10.59 -12.00
C LEU A 65 10.52 -10.74 -10.48
N GLU A 66 11.17 -9.77 -9.86
CA GLU A 66 11.13 -9.55 -8.42
C GLU A 66 10.18 -8.38 -8.13
N LEU A 67 9.07 -8.66 -7.46
CA LEU A 67 8.19 -7.64 -6.90
C LEU A 67 8.40 -7.60 -5.39
N SER A 68 8.82 -6.45 -4.88
CA SER A 68 9.09 -6.25 -3.45
C SER A 68 8.38 -5.04 -2.90
N GLY A 69 8.38 -4.88 -1.58
CA GLY A 69 7.78 -3.74 -0.90
C GLY A 69 7.40 -4.06 0.53
N ARG A 70 6.49 -3.27 1.08
CA ARG A 70 5.96 -3.42 2.43
C ARG A 70 4.44 -3.46 2.43
N VAL A 71 3.89 -4.02 3.49
CA VAL A 71 2.49 -3.79 3.87
C VAL A 71 2.48 -2.85 5.07
N LEU A 72 1.77 -1.75 4.92
CA LEU A 72 1.69 -0.66 5.89
C LEU A 72 0.26 -0.47 6.37
N SER A 73 0.08 0.02 7.57
CA SER A 73 -1.20 0.55 8.04
C SER A 73 -1.44 1.95 7.47
N MET A 74 -2.67 2.49 7.60
CA MET A 74 -2.99 3.89 7.30
C MET A 74 -2.10 4.90 8.06
N GLY A 75 -1.58 4.53 9.22
CA GLY A 75 -0.61 5.31 9.98
C GLY A 75 0.83 5.15 9.49
N CYS A 76 1.06 4.58 8.32
CA CYS A 76 2.38 4.31 7.72
C CYS A 76 3.28 3.39 8.56
N LYS A 77 2.69 2.59 9.44
CA LYS A 77 3.44 1.63 10.25
C LYS A 77 3.55 0.29 9.53
N PRO A 78 4.73 -0.33 9.49
CA PRO A 78 4.90 -1.67 8.93
C PRO A 78 4.03 -2.71 9.65
N LEU A 79 3.44 -3.61 8.87
CA LEU A 79 2.55 -4.66 9.37
C LEU A 79 3.21 -6.03 9.24
N GLN A 80 3.71 -6.54 10.37
CA GLN A 80 4.17 -7.92 10.47
C GLN A 80 3.00 -8.89 10.36
N GLY A 81 3.19 -10.00 9.63
CA GLY A 81 2.19 -11.06 9.52
C GLY A 81 1.02 -10.70 8.61
N ALA A 82 1.12 -9.64 7.81
CA ALA A 82 0.16 -9.39 6.75
C ALA A 82 0.28 -10.47 5.67
N VAL A 83 -0.86 -10.91 5.14
CA VAL A 83 -0.93 -11.98 4.14
C VAL A 83 -1.22 -11.36 2.79
N LEU A 84 -0.41 -11.73 1.79
CA LEU A 84 -0.65 -11.43 0.38
C LEU A 84 -1.06 -12.73 -0.30
N ASP A 85 -2.30 -12.83 -0.76
CA ASP A 85 -2.83 -13.92 -1.59
C ASP A 85 -2.73 -13.47 -3.05
N ILE A 86 -1.89 -14.15 -3.85
CA ILE A 86 -1.40 -13.68 -5.13
C ILE A 86 -1.77 -14.67 -6.22
N TRP A 87 -2.18 -14.15 -7.40
CA TRP A 87 -2.35 -14.96 -8.61
C TRP A 87 -2.08 -14.15 -9.87
N GLN A 88 -1.53 -14.81 -10.88
CA GLN A 88 -1.16 -14.20 -12.15
C GLN A 88 -1.12 -15.21 -13.28
N THR A 89 -1.00 -14.73 -14.53
CA THR A 89 -0.75 -15.54 -15.70
C THR A 89 0.69 -16.06 -15.76
N ASN A 90 0.88 -17.15 -16.49
CA ASN A 90 2.18 -17.69 -16.84
C ASN A 90 2.80 -16.98 -18.06
N SER A 91 3.90 -17.52 -18.59
CA SER A 91 4.61 -16.98 -19.77
C SER A 91 3.85 -17.16 -21.11
N THR A 92 2.74 -17.87 -21.11
CA THR A 92 1.84 -18.03 -22.27
C THR A 92 0.52 -17.29 -22.12
N GLY A 93 0.30 -16.59 -21.00
CA GLY A 93 -0.91 -15.83 -20.74
C GLY A 93 -2.01 -16.62 -20.03
N ASP A 94 -1.72 -17.86 -19.57
CA ASP A 94 -2.71 -18.74 -18.96
C ASP A 94 -2.65 -18.70 -17.44
N TYR A 95 -3.80 -18.87 -16.79
CA TYR A 95 -3.90 -19.14 -15.38
C TYR A 95 -3.89 -20.64 -15.09
N ASP A 96 -3.22 -21.06 -14.02
CA ASP A 96 -3.28 -22.47 -13.58
C ASP A 96 -4.60 -22.75 -12.84
N TYR A 97 -5.52 -23.41 -13.53
CA TYR A 97 -6.79 -23.85 -12.96
C TYR A 97 -6.71 -25.21 -12.26
N LYS A 98 -5.70 -26.03 -12.56
CA LYS A 98 -5.56 -27.39 -12.04
C LYS A 98 -4.74 -27.41 -10.75
N GLY A 99 -3.61 -26.73 -10.74
CA GLY A 99 -2.68 -26.67 -9.62
C GLY A 99 -2.66 -25.31 -8.94
N PHE A 100 -1.47 -24.97 -8.43
CA PHE A 100 -1.18 -23.70 -7.75
C PHE A 100 0.10 -23.06 -8.28
N ASN A 101 0.45 -23.24 -9.56
CA ASN A 101 1.53 -22.49 -10.19
C ASN A 101 1.11 -21.01 -10.26
N LEU A 102 2.02 -20.11 -9.90
CA LEU A 102 1.79 -18.67 -9.89
C LEU A 102 0.54 -18.26 -9.08
N ARG A 103 0.24 -19.07 -8.07
CA ARG A 103 -0.82 -18.85 -7.09
C ARG A 103 -0.30 -19.23 -5.71
N GLY A 104 -0.57 -18.43 -4.71
CA GLY A 104 -0.14 -18.74 -3.35
C GLY A 104 -0.23 -17.55 -2.42
N LYS A 105 0.02 -17.81 -1.16
CA LYS A 105 0.09 -16.79 -0.12
C LYS A 105 1.53 -16.61 0.31
N ILE A 106 1.93 -15.37 0.55
CA ILE A 106 3.16 -15.01 1.25
C ILE A 106 2.82 -14.15 2.46
N VAL A 107 3.71 -14.10 3.43
CA VAL A 107 3.50 -13.37 4.68
C VAL A 107 4.64 -12.38 4.88
N THR A 108 4.31 -11.18 5.32
CA THR A 108 5.31 -10.14 5.60
C THR A 108 6.15 -10.47 6.84
N ASP A 109 7.40 -10.08 6.79
CA ASP A 109 8.36 -10.18 7.90
C ASP A 109 8.06 -9.18 9.03
N LYS A 110 8.95 -9.15 10.05
CA LYS A 110 8.86 -8.24 11.20
C LYS A 110 8.88 -6.75 10.84
N ASP A 111 9.43 -6.40 9.68
CA ASP A 111 9.52 -5.04 9.16
C ASP A 111 8.41 -4.74 8.12
N GLY A 112 7.40 -5.62 8.03
CA GLY A 112 6.30 -5.52 7.08
C GLY A 112 6.70 -5.79 5.64
N LYS A 113 7.92 -6.28 5.38
CA LYS A 113 8.44 -6.48 4.03
C LYS A 113 7.93 -7.77 3.42
N TYR A 114 7.77 -7.75 2.11
CA TYR A 114 7.56 -8.93 1.27
C TYR A 114 8.51 -8.90 0.08
N VAL A 115 8.85 -10.07 -0.43
CA VAL A 115 9.55 -10.28 -1.71
C VAL A 115 8.82 -11.41 -2.42
N LEU A 116 8.51 -11.20 -3.68
CA LEU A 116 7.87 -12.16 -4.57
C LEU A 116 8.78 -12.35 -5.79
N ASP A 117 9.48 -13.48 -5.84
CA ASP A 117 10.23 -13.91 -7.02
C ASP A 117 9.30 -14.71 -7.94
N THR A 118 8.92 -14.09 -9.03
CA THR A 118 7.95 -14.64 -9.98
C THR A 118 8.43 -14.47 -11.41
N ILE A 119 7.57 -14.76 -12.36
CA ILE A 119 7.79 -14.39 -13.77
C ILE A 119 6.93 -13.18 -14.11
N TYR A 120 7.42 -12.37 -15.05
CA TYR A 120 6.66 -11.24 -15.57
C TYR A 120 5.39 -11.75 -16.28
N PRO A 121 4.19 -11.37 -15.81
CA PRO A 121 2.95 -11.89 -16.37
C PRO A 121 2.78 -11.41 -17.80
N VAL A 122 2.36 -12.31 -18.68
CA VAL A 122 2.09 -11.97 -20.07
C VAL A 122 0.69 -11.35 -20.18
N ARG A 123 0.52 -10.47 -21.15
CA ARG A 123 -0.78 -9.89 -21.49
C ARG A 123 -1.80 -10.99 -21.78
N LEU A 124 -2.98 -10.84 -21.21
CA LEU A 124 -4.07 -11.79 -21.46
C LEU A 124 -4.90 -11.32 -22.65
N LEU A 125 -4.87 -12.08 -23.73
CA LEU A 125 -5.75 -11.85 -24.88
C LEU A 125 -7.16 -12.32 -24.51
N MET A 126 -8.09 -11.39 -24.39
CA MET A 126 -9.48 -11.67 -24.04
C MET A 126 -10.32 -11.96 -25.27
N ASP A 127 -10.10 -11.21 -26.37
CA ASP A 127 -10.67 -11.40 -27.69
C ASP A 127 -9.79 -10.72 -28.75
N GLU A 128 -10.21 -10.73 -30.01
CA GLU A 128 -9.43 -10.17 -31.15
C GLU A 128 -9.10 -8.68 -30.98
N ASN A 129 -9.87 -7.94 -30.20
CA ASN A 129 -9.76 -6.49 -30.06
C ASN A 129 -9.38 -6.04 -28.64
N PHE A 130 -9.35 -6.95 -27.67
CA PHE A 130 -9.12 -6.61 -26.27
C PHE A 130 -8.08 -7.50 -25.60
N THR A 131 -6.98 -6.89 -25.27
CA THR A 131 -5.91 -7.51 -24.47
C THR A 131 -5.83 -6.84 -23.12
N ARG A 132 -5.91 -7.60 -22.04
CA ARG A 132 -5.64 -7.06 -20.70
C ARG A 132 -4.13 -6.88 -20.52
N PRO A 133 -3.70 -5.71 -20.01
CA PRO A 133 -2.30 -5.48 -19.71
C PRO A 133 -1.74 -6.49 -18.69
N SER A 134 -0.42 -6.68 -18.72
CA SER A 134 0.31 -7.49 -17.73
C SER A 134 0.00 -7.00 -16.32
N HIS A 135 -0.45 -7.90 -15.45
CA HIS A 135 -0.82 -7.55 -14.09
C HIS A 135 -0.70 -8.74 -13.14
N ILE A 136 -0.57 -8.42 -11.88
CA ILE A 136 -0.61 -9.37 -10.76
C ILE A 136 -1.82 -9.01 -9.89
N HIS A 137 -2.67 -9.99 -9.63
CA HIS A 137 -3.74 -9.87 -8.66
C HIS A 137 -3.21 -10.08 -7.25
N VAL A 138 -3.69 -9.28 -6.31
CA VAL A 138 -3.31 -9.38 -4.90
C VAL A 138 -4.52 -9.14 -4.01
N MET A 139 -4.75 -10.05 -3.08
CA MET A 139 -5.58 -9.81 -1.91
C MET A 139 -4.66 -9.65 -0.71
N VAL A 140 -4.66 -8.49 -0.09
CA VAL A 140 -3.73 -8.16 0.98
C VAL A 140 -4.45 -7.67 2.22
N GLY A 141 -4.00 -8.13 3.37
CA GLY A 141 -4.56 -7.70 4.66
C GLY A 141 -3.95 -8.44 5.83
N VAL A 142 -4.35 -8.03 7.00
CA VAL A 142 -3.95 -8.69 8.25
C VAL A 142 -5.06 -9.67 8.67
N PRO A 143 -4.72 -10.88 9.14
CA PRO A 143 -5.72 -11.84 9.59
C PRO A 143 -6.72 -11.23 10.59
N GLY A 144 -8.01 -11.43 10.33
CA GLY A 144 -9.09 -10.87 11.14
C GLY A 144 -9.43 -9.40 10.87
N GLN A 145 -8.78 -8.78 9.88
CA GLN A 145 -9.06 -7.41 9.43
C GLN A 145 -9.63 -7.41 8.01
N ARG A 146 -9.99 -6.22 7.54
CA ARG A 146 -10.46 -6.04 6.18
C ARG A 146 -9.35 -6.32 5.17
N ILE A 147 -9.68 -7.07 4.12
CA ILE A 147 -8.78 -7.41 3.03
C ILE A 147 -9.00 -6.41 1.88
N VAL A 148 -7.90 -5.90 1.33
CA VAL A 148 -7.90 -5.13 0.09
C VAL A 148 -7.68 -6.09 -1.07
N THR A 149 -8.59 -6.09 -2.03
CA THR A 149 -8.43 -6.79 -3.31
C THR A 149 -8.00 -5.79 -4.36
N THR A 150 -6.88 -6.04 -5.03
CA THR A 150 -6.33 -5.10 -6.02
C THR A 150 -5.58 -5.82 -7.14
N GLN A 151 -5.13 -5.05 -8.11
CA GLN A 151 -4.28 -5.51 -9.22
C GLN A 151 -3.14 -4.52 -9.41
N VAL A 152 -1.93 -5.02 -9.54
CA VAL A 152 -0.73 -4.25 -9.82
C VAL A 152 -0.40 -4.39 -11.30
N TYR A 153 -0.36 -3.27 -12.02
CA TYR A 153 0.02 -3.16 -13.42
C TYR A 153 1.43 -2.58 -13.55
N PHE A 154 2.06 -2.78 -14.71
CA PHE A 154 3.44 -2.36 -14.94
C PHE A 154 3.52 -1.31 -16.06
N GLU A 155 4.39 -0.29 -15.90
CA GLU A 155 4.49 0.89 -16.80
C GLU A 155 5.06 0.60 -18.20
N ASP A 156 5.58 -0.59 -18.47
CA ASP A 156 6.07 -0.95 -19.81
C ASP A 156 4.94 -1.12 -20.84
N LEU A 157 3.73 -0.82 -20.45
CA LEU A 157 2.49 -0.98 -21.23
C LEU A 157 2.02 0.32 -21.86
N ARG A 158 2.88 0.98 -22.61
CA ARG A 158 2.64 2.32 -23.19
C ARG A 158 1.42 2.43 -24.13
N ASP A 159 0.87 1.31 -24.57
CA ASP A 159 -0.16 1.27 -25.61
C ASP A 159 -1.60 1.15 -25.05
N PHE A 160 -1.77 1.16 -23.74
CA PHE A 160 -3.09 1.06 -23.12
C PHE A 160 -3.40 2.32 -22.31
N ALA A 161 -4.56 2.89 -22.56
CA ALA A 161 -5.19 3.86 -21.66
C ALA A 161 -5.55 3.13 -20.36
N VAL A 162 -4.56 2.88 -19.51
CA VAL A 162 -4.76 2.43 -18.14
C VAL A 162 -5.51 3.56 -17.45
N LYS A 163 -6.70 3.29 -16.96
CA LYS A 163 -7.47 4.30 -16.22
C LYS A 163 -6.62 4.78 -15.05
N ASP A 164 -6.66 6.08 -14.76
CA ASP A 164 -5.91 6.73 -13.67
C ASP A 164 -6.12 6.10 -12.28
N SER A 165 -7.15 5.25 -12.14
CA SER A 165 -7.47 4.51 -10.94
C SER A 165 -6.72 3.19 -10.77
N LEU A 166 -5.91 2.76 -11.75
CA LEU A 166 -5.15 1.51 -11.65
C LEU A 166 -3.76 1.75 -11.07
N ILE A 167 -3.33 0.83 -10.21
CA ILE A 167 -1.97 0.84 -9.66
C ILE A 167 -1.02 0.45 -10.78
N THR A 168 -0.26 1.41 -11.26
CA THR A 168 0.77 1.19 -12.28
C THR A 168 2.11 1.52 -11.67
N ILE A 169 3.05 0.60 -11.72
CA ILE A 169 4.37 0.72 -11.11
C ILE A 169 5.49 0.61 -12.14
N PRO A 170 6.58 1.38 -11.96
CA PRO A 170 7.75 1.31 -12.82
C PRO A 170 8.44 -0.05 -12.70
N VAL A 171 9.03 -0.48 -13.81
CA VAL A 171 9.82 -1.70 -13.90
C VAL A 171 11.21 -1.36 -14.40
N THR A 172 12.22 -1.87 -13.74
CA THR A 172 13.61 -1.75 -14.15
C THR A 172 14.20 -3.11 -14.47
N ASP A 173 15.13 -3.17 -15.45
CA ASP A 173 15.88 -4.39 -15.73
C ASP A 173 17.20 -4.38 -14.96
N ALA A 174 17.45 -5.45 -14.24
CA ALA A 174 18.70 -5.67 -13.51
C ALA A 174 19.22 -7.07 -13.79
N ASN A 175 20.29 -7.16 -14.60
CA ASN A 175 20.93 -8.41 -14.97
C ASN A 175 19.98 -9.50 -15.50
N GLY A 176 19.02 -9.10 -16.36
CA GLY A 176 18.04 -10.01 -16.94
C GLY A 176 16.85 -10.33 -16.04
N THR A 177 16.75 -9.73 -14.86
CA THR A 177 15.58 -9.82 -13.99
C THR A 177 14.87 -8.47 -13.94
N LYS A 178 13.57 -8.46 -14.20
CA LYS A 178 12.74 -7.28 -13.99
C LYS A 178 12.55 -7.05 -12.50
N LYS A 179 12.63 -5.79 -12.07
CA LYS A 179 12.41 -5.40 -10.67
C LYS A 179 11.34 -4.33 -10.58
N ALA A 180 10.45 -4.52 -9.64
CA ALA A 180 9.40 -3.57 -9.31
C ALA A 180 9.23 -3.46 -7.80
N ASN A 181 8.79 -2.30 -7.33
CA ASN A 181 8.54 -2.07 -5.90
C ASN A 181 7.18 -1.43 -5.70
N PHE A 182 6.42 -1.93 -4.72
CA PHE A 182 5.13 -1.37 -4.34
C PHE A 182 4.83 -1.59 -2.86
N ASP A 183 4.45 -0.53 -2.15
CA ASP A 183 3.97 -0.61 -0.78
C ASP A 183 2.44 -0.66 -0.76
N PHE A 184 1.87 -1.72 -0.17
CA PHE A 184 0.44 -1.84 0.08
C PHE A 184 0.09 -1.14 1.39
N VAL A 185 -0.94 -0.29 1.37
CA VAL A 185 -1.48 0.33 2.57
C VAL A 185 -2.87 -0.25 2.83
N VAL A 186 -3.05 -0.86 4.00
CA VAL A 186 -4.30 -1.53 4.38
C VAL A 186 -4.86 -0.98 5.68
N GLU A 187 -6.15 -1.21 5.90
CA GLU A 187 -6.77 -0.94 7.19
C GLU A 187 -6.21 -1.92 8.24
N ASP A 188 -5.75 -1.40 9.35
CA ASP A 188 -5.35 -2.19 10.51
C ASP A 188 -5.89 -1.54 11.79
N TYR A 189 -6.81 -2.20 12.42
CA TYR A 189 -7.46 -1.76 13.65
C TYR A 189 -6.88 -2.41 14.91
N ARG A 190 -5.79 -3.19 14.79
CA ARG A 190 -5.09 -3.76 15.94
C ARG A 190 -4.49 -2.64 16.80
N GLY A 191 -4.84 -2.61 18.06
CA GLY A 191 -4.44 -1.53 18.99
C GLY A 191 -5.17 -0.21 18.78
N PHE A 192 -6.25 -0.19 17.99
CA PHE A 192 -7.13 0.95 17.87
C PHE A 192 -7.93 1.11 19.17
N ASP A 193 -7.77 2.25 19.80
CA ASP A 193 -8.54 2.62 20.99
C ASP A 193 -9.82 3.34 20.54
N ALA A 194 -10.92 2.62 20.54
CA ALA A 194 -12.23 3.15 20.16
C ALA A 194 -12.68 4.33 21.05
N SER A 195 -12.11 4.48 22.26
CA SER A 195 -12.44 5.58 23.17
C SER A 195 -11.85 6.91 22.70
N LYS A 196 -10.83 6.88 21.85
CA LYS A 196 -10.16 8.09 21.30
C LYS A 196 -10.81 8.66 20.05
N GLY A 197 -11.95 8.12 19.65
CA GLY A 197 -12.87 8.69 18.67
C GLY A 197 -12.47 8.51 17.21
N LEU A 198 -13.40 7.89 16.47
CA LEU A 198 -13.47 7.93 15.00
C LEU A 198 -13.92 9.31 14.47
N SER A 199 -13.87 10.36 15.26
CA SER A 199 -14.63 11.58 15.02
C SER A 199 -14.26 12.34 13.73
N ASN A 200 -13.20 11.97 13.02
CA ASN A 200 -12.73 12.74 11.87
C ASN A 200 -12.31 11.92 10.64
N ASN A 201 -12.78 10.68 10.49
CA ASN A 201 -12.54 9.95 9.24
C ASN A 201 -13.85 9.75 8.45
N PRO A 202 -14.11 10.58 7.42
CA PRO A 202 -15.37 10.55 6.67
C PRO A 202 -15.57 9.26 5.84
N THR A 203 -14.55 8.42 5.72
CA THR A 203 -14.57 7.23 4.87
C THR A 203 -15.16 5.99 5.54
N ILE A 204 -15.30 5.97 6.87
CA ILE A 204 -15.80 4.78 7.61
C ILE A 204 -17.33 4.73 7.70
N GLY A 205 -18.00 5.85 7.44
CA GLY A 205 -19.47 5.96 7.54
C GLY A 205 -20.27 5.36 6.38
N ALA A 206 -19.64 4.91 5.30
CA ALA A 206 -20.35 4.56 4.05
C ALA A 206 -20.47 3.05 3.75
N LEU A 207 -20.04 2.16 4.65
CA LEU A 207 -20.16 0.72 4.43
C LEU A 207 -21.26 0.12 5.32
N GLY A 208 -22.49 0.61 5.07
CA GLY A 208 -23.70 -0.01 5.55
C GLY A 208 -23.81 -1.46 5.03
N HIS A 209 -24.15 -2.35 5.95
CA HIS A 209 -24.60 -3.70 5.69
C HIS A 209 -25.47 -3.78 4.43
N ASN A 210 -25.05 -4.55 3.45
CA ASN A 210 -25.98 -5.22 2.54
C ASN A 210 -25.96 -6.72 2.86
N SER A 211 -26.73 -7.07 3.88
CA SER A 211 -27.33 -8.39 4.00
C SER A 211 -28.50 -8.40 3.04
N SER A 212 -28.40 -9.06 1.94
CA SER A 212 -29.56 -9.45 1.14
C SER A 212 -29.52 -10.93 0.87
N LYS A 213 -30.59 -11.50 1.29
CA LYS A 213 -31.18 -12.82 1.16
C LYS A 213 -30.85 -13.54 -0.15
#